data_70151a911dc0c72cd13bf1e6267474a3
#
_entry.id   70151a911dc0c72cd13bf1e6267474a3
#
_cell.length_a   1.000
_cell.length_b   1.000
_cell.length_c   1.000
_cell.angle_alpha   90.00
_cell.angle_beta   90.00
_cell.angle_gamma   90.00
#
_symmetry.space_group_name_H-M   'P 1'
#
loop_
_entity.id
_entity.type
_entity.pdbx_description
1 polymer ?
#
loop_
_entity_poly.entity_id
_entity_poly.type
_entity_poly.pdbx_seq_one_letter_code
_entity_poly.pdbx_strand_id
1 'polypeptide(L)'
;VPRIALFKLTSCSGCLNEALLALLEGDVRAKYEVAYFTEALDVEAFERADIALVEGSVTNRHQEELLKALRSRVDFLVALGTCAVMGGVQALRVEGGVEEAKRAVYPRPELVEAYGEPLPLSAVVKVDYEVPGCPASREAVLELLRKYALGGLPVAIYESVCAECKRAGVPCVVVTRGIPCLGPLTRSSCGAICPRFERGCYGCYGLLEQGLDGGMLRALEERLRSMGLDSSSYTALMRAYSYRAHKRLVGGNA
;
A
#
# COMPACT_ATOMS: atom_id res chain seq x y z
N VAL A 1 -13.32 -8.91 -24.28
CA VAL A 1 -13.30 -9.06 -22.81
C VAL A 1 -11.86 -8.87 -22.37
N PRO A 2 -11.56 -7.87 -21.52
CA PRO A 2 -10.20 -7.64 -21.04
C PRO A 2 -9.69 -8.82 -20.20
N ARG A 3 -8.42 -9.16 -20.43
CA ARG A 3 -7.71 -10.19 -19.69
C ARG A 3 -7.04 -9.57 -18.46
N ILE A 4 -7.33 -10.11 -17.28
CA ILE A 4 -6.76 -9.66 -16.01
C ILE A 4 -5.80 -10.69 -15.43
N ALA A 5 -4.67 -10.21 -14.91
CA ALA A 5 -3.69 -11.03 -14.21
C ALA A 5 -3.46 -10.53 -12.77
N LEU A 6 -3.32 -11.45 -11.83
CA LEU A 6 -3.06 -11.16 -10.42
C LEU A 6 -1.72 -11.77 -10.02
N PHE A 7 -0.82 -10.90 -9.55
CA PHE A 7 0.54 -11.29 -9.15
C PHE A 7 0.83 -10.94 -7.71
N LYS A 8 1.60 -11.81 -7.08
CA LYS A 8 2.10 -11.61 -5.74
C LYS A 8 3.63 -11.52 -5.73
N LEU A 9 4.15 -10.50 -5.08
CA LEU A 9 5.52 -10.39 -4.65
C LEU A 9 5.61 -10.62 -3.14
N THR A 10 6.47 -9.90 -2.42
CA THR A 10 6.54 -10.06 -0.95
C THR A 10 5.37 -9.36 -0.27
N SER A 11 4.42 -10.15 0.22
CA SER A 11 3.19 -9.69 0.85
C SER A 11 2.50 -10.79 1.67
N CYS A 12 1.36 -10.45 2.29
CA CYS A 12 0.53 -11.36 3.08
C CYS A 12 -0.69 -11.93 2.33
N SER A 13 -0.89 -11.59 1.04
CA SER A 13 -2.07 -11.92 0.21
C SER A 13 -3.38 -11.22 0.60
N GLY A 14 -3.36 -10.31 1.56
CA GLY A 14 -4.57 -9.61 2.00
C GLY A 14 -5.22 -8.78 0.89
N CYS A 15 -4.41 -8.12 0.06
CA CYS A 15 -4.91 -7.31 -1.06
C CYS A 15 -5.41 -8.18 -2.22
N LEU A 16 -4.74 -9.31 -2.51
CA LEU A 16 -5.22 -10.27 -3.50
C LEU A 16 -6.54 -10.91 -3.10
N ASN A 17 -6.76 -11.19 -1.81
CA ASN A 17 -8.05 -11.67 -1.31
C ASN A 17 -9.16 -10.64 -1.56
N GLU A 18 -8.93 -9.35 -1.30
CA GLU A 18 -9.90 -8.30 -1.60
C GLU A 18 -10.13 -8.14 -3.11
N ALA A 19 -9.08 -8.28 -3.92
CA ALA A 19 -9.20 -8.28 -5.38
C ALA A 19 -9.99 -9.50 -5.90
N LEU A 20 -9.76 -10.69 -5.33
CA LEU A 20 -10.54 -11.89 -5.67
C LEU A 20 -12.02 -11.69 -5.34
N LEU A 21 -12.33 -11.18 -4.16
CA LEU A 21 -13.72 -10.89 -3.78
C LEU A 21 -14.36 -9.85 -4.71
N ALA A 22 -13.59 -8.83 -5.15
CA ALA A 22 -14.07 -7.87 -6.14
C ALA A 22 -14.32 -8.51 -7.52
N LEU A 23 -13.47 -9.42 -7.96
CA LEU A 23 -13.63 -10.16 -9.22
C LEU A 23 -14.80 -11.15 -9.18
N LEU A 24 -15.21 -11.62 -8.01
CA LEU A 24 -16.35 -12.52 -7.85
C LEU A 24 -17.70 -11.79 -7.88
N GLU A 25 -17.72 -10.45 -7.78
CA GLU A 25 -18.96 -9.68 -7.97
C GLU A 25 -19.50 -9.87 -9.39
N GLY A 26 -20.78 -10.22 -9.49
CA GLY A 26 -21.36 -10.73 -10.72
C GLY A 26 -21.23 -9.80 -11.94
N ASP A 27 -21.31 -8.47 -11.72
CA ASP A 27 -21.16 -7.47 -12.78
C ASP A 27 -19.70 -7.27 -13.23
N VAL A 28 -18.72 -7.58 -12.38
CA VAL A 28 -17.28 -7.53 -12.69
C VAL A 28 -16.84 -8.84 -13.32
N ARG A 29 -17.24 -9.99 -12.72
CA ARG A 29 -16.89 -11.32 -13.20
C ARG A 29 -17.24 -11.52 -14.69
N ALA A 30 -18.40 -11.04 -15.11
CA ALA A 30 -18.85 -11.16 -16.50
C ALA A 30 -18.03 -10.34 -17.50
N LYS A 31 -17.23 -9.38 -17.01
CA LYS A 31 -16.46 -8.44 -17.84
C LYS A 31 -14.98 -8.77 -17.96
N TYR A 32 -14.48 -9.77 -17.25
CA TYR A 32 -13.06 -10.10 -17.23
C TYR A 32 -12.81 -11.58 -17.46
N GLU A 33 -11.77 -11.88 -18.24
CA GLU A 33 -11.14 -13.19 -18.32
C GLU A 33 -9.92 -13.18 -17.38
N VAL A 34 -9.89 -14.07 -16.37
CA VAL A 34 -8.73 -14.21 -15.49
C VAL A 34 -7.68 -15.04 -16.21
N ALA A 35 -6.66 -14.36 -16.74
CA ALA A 35 -5.58 -14.98 -17.52
C ALA A 35 -4.49 -15.61 -16.64
N TYR A 36 -4.29 -15.06 -15.44
CA TYR A 36 -3.28 -15.54 -14.51
C TYR A 36 -3.63 -15.14 -13.08
N PHE A 37 -3.48 -16.08 -12.15
CA PHE A 37 -3.60 -15.81 -10.72
C PHE A 37 -2.73 -16.79 -9.94
N THR A 38 -1.60 -16.32 -9.42
CA THR A 38 -0.57 -17.13 -8.77
C THR A 38 -1.11 -18.08 -7.69
N GLU A 39 -2.15 -17.68 -6.95
CA GLU A 39 -2.67 -18.43 -5.78
C GLU A 39 -3.97 -19.19 -6.08
N ALA A 40 -4.59 -19.01 -7.24
CA ALA A 40 -5.91 -19.57 -7.53
C ALA A 40 -6.01 -20.36 -8.84
N LEU A 41 -5.05 -20.21 -9.74
CA LEU A 41 -5.04 -20.91 -11.03
C LEU A 41 -3.75 -21.70 -11.21
N ASP A 42 -3.90 -22.92 -11.69
CA ASP A 42 -2.79 -23.76 -12.13
C ASP A 42 -2.46 -23.43 -13.60
N VAL A 43 -1.70 -22.34 -13.80
CA VAL A 43 -1.26 -21.88 -15.11
C VAL A 43 0.26 -21.90 -15.17
N GLU A 44 0.80 -22.74 -16.06
CA GLU A 44 2.26 -22.95 -16.17
C GLU A 44 3.03 -21.69 -16.59
N ALA A 45 2.46 -20.85 -17.46
CA ALA A 45 3.13 -19.66 -17.96
C ALA A 45 2.17 -18.47 -18.14
N PHE A 46 2.62 -17.29 -17.76
CA PHE A 46 1.93 -16.04 -18.06
C PHE A 46 2.40 -15.50 -19.41
N GLU A 47 1.48 -15.32 -20.35
CA GLU A 47 1.78 -14.75 -21.67
C GLU A 47 1.55 -13.24 -21.72
N ARG A 48 0.31 -12.80 -21.59
CA ARG A 48 -0.09 -11.39 -21.66
C ARG A 48 -1.44 -11.14 -20.97
N ALA A 49 -1.63 -9.91 -20.46
CA ALA A 49 -2.92 -9.42 -20.00
C ALA A 49 -3.09 -7.93 -20.32
N ASP A 50 -4.34 -7.46 -20.40
CA ASP A 50 -4.65 -6.04 -20.58
C ASP A 50 -4.40 -5.26 -19.28
N ILE A 51 -4.71 -5.87 -18.14
CA ILE A 51 -4.50 -5.28 -16.81
C ILE A 51 -3.86 -6.29 -15.86
N ALA A 52 -2.86 -5.86 -15.09
CA ALA A 52 -2.31 -6.65 -14.00
C ALA A 52 -2.47 -5.94 -12.65
N LEU A 53 -2.99 -6.65 -11.66
CA LEU A 53 -2.98 -6.25 -10.26
C LEU A 53 -1.79 -6.91 -9.57
N VAL A 54 -0.84 -6.13 -9.07
CA VAL A 54 0.39 -6.64 -8.45
C VAL A 54 0.44 -6.25 -6.99
N GLU A 55 0.33 -7.24 -6.11
CA GLU A 55 0.47 -7.09 -4.66
C GLU A 55 1.90 -7.33 -4.21
N GLY A 56 2.33 -6.58 -3.21
CA GLY A 56 3.61 -6.79 -2.53
C GLY A 56 4.72 -5.87 -2.98
N SER A 57 5.80 -5.86 -2.21
CA SER A 57 7.02 -5.11 -2.48
C SER A 57 8.10 -5.99 -3.11
N VAL A 58 9.02 -5.38 -3.85
CA VAL A 58 10.21 -6.04 -4.38
C VAL A 58 11.27 -6.11 -3.29
N THR A 59 11.71 -7.31 -2.94
CA THR A 59 12.63 -7.55 -1.83
C THR A 59 13.88 -8.33 -2.19
N ASN A 60 13.99 -8.79 -3.43
CA ASN A 60 15.16 -9.47 -3.97
C ASN A 60 15.26 -9.28 -5.49
N ARG A 61 16.38 -9.70 -6.06
CA ARG A 61 16.67 -9.55 -7.49
C ARG A 61 15.71 -10.35 -8.38
N HIS A 62 15.37 -11.56 -7.99
CA HIS A 62 14.43 -12.39 -8.75
C HIS A 62 13.07 -11.71 -8.93
N GLN A 63 12.54 -11.11 -7.88
CA GLN A 63 11.27 -10.36 -7.95
C GLN A 63 11.39 -9.09 -8.81
N GLU A 64 12.54 -8.44 -8.79
CA GLU A 64 12.80 -7.29 -9.65
C GLU A 64 12.80 -7.69 -11.13
N GLU A 65 13.48 -8.76 -11.48
CA GLU A 65 13.52 -9.29 -12.84
C GLU A 65 12.13 -9.77 -13.30
N LEU A 66 11.39 -10.47 -12.42
CA LEU A 66 10.01 -10.88 -12.67
C LEU A 66 9.09 -9.69 -12.95
N LEU A 67 9.19 -8.64 -12.14
CA LEU A 67 8.35 -7.44 -12.31
C LEU A 67 8.67 -6.71 -13.63
N LYS A 68 9.95 -6.62 -14.02
CA LYS A 68 10.36 -6.06 -15.32
C LYS A 68 9.83 -6.88 -16.49
N ALA A 69 9.91 -8.20 -16.41
CA ALA A 69 9.37 -9.09 -17.42
C ALA A 69 7.83 -9.01 -17.50
N LEU A 70 7.16 -8.93 -16.35
CA LEU A 70 5.72 -8.73 -16.27
C LEU A 70 5.30 -7.41 -16.95
N ARG A 71 6.00 -6.30 -16.64
CA ARG A 71 5.67 -4.98 -17.19
C ARG A 71 5.66 -4.96 -18.72
N SER A 72 6.53 -5.72 -19.36
CA SER A 72 6.57 -5.81 -20.84
C SER A 72 5.42 -6.61 -21.44
N ARG A 73 4.64 -7.33 -20.63
CA ARG A 73 3.55 -8.22 -21.07
C ARG A 73 2.17 -7.74 -20.65
N VAL A 74 2.07 -6.55 -20.04
CA VAL A 74 0.79 -5.96 -19.62
C VAL A 74 0.66 -4.54 -20.13
N ASP A 75 -0.56 -4.19 -20.55
CA ASP A 75 -0.82 -2.84 -21.05
C ASP A 75 -0.99 -1.85 -19.89
N PHE A 76 -1.63 -2.28 -18.81
CA PHE A 76 -1.92 -1.47 -17.64
C PHE A 76 -1.53 -2.18 -16.33
N LEU A 77 -0.60 -1.61 -15.57
CA LEU A 77 -0.09 -2.17 -14.33
C LEU A 77 -0.56 -1.37 -13.12
N VAL A 78 -1.23 -2.08 -12.20
CA VAL A 78 -1.77 -1.53 -10.96
C VAL A 78 -0.93 -2.01 -9.78
N ALA A 79 -0.41 -1.07 -8.99
CA ALA A 79 0.18 -1.36 -7.69
C ALA A 79 -0.95 -1.53 -6.66
N LEU A 80 -1.12 -2.75 -6.15
CA LEU A 80 -2.20 -3.12 -5.26
C LEU A 80 -1.72 -3.22 -3.82
N GLY A 81 -2.26 -2.37 -2.96
CA GLY A 81 -1.94 -2.30 -1.53
C GLY A 81 -0.70 -1.48 -1.20
N THR A 82 -0.59 -1.08 0.05
CA THR A 82 0.50 -0.22 0.55
C THR A 82 1.88 -0.86 0.39
N CYS A 83 1.99 -2.20 0.38
CA CYS A 83 3.25 -2.89 0.10
C CYS A 83 3.75 -2.59 -1.32
N ALA A 84 2.87 -2.68 -2.32
CA ALA A 84 3.20 -2.38 -3.71
C ALA A 84 3.47 -0.89 -3.95
N VAL A 85 2.73 -0.01 -3.26
CA VAL A 85 2.80 1.45 -3.46
C VAL A 85 3.97 2.09 -2.71
N MET A 86 4.31 1.61 -1.50
CA MET A 86 5.25 2.29 -0.60
C MET A 86 6.31 1.37 0.06
N GLY A 87 6.35 0.09 -0.29
CA GLY A 87 7.21 -0.91 0.35
C GLY A 87 6.56 -1.60 1.56
N GLY A 88 5.61 -0.94 2.23
CA GLY A 88 4.75 -1.52 3.26
C GLY A 88 5.46 -2.02 4.52
N VAL A 89 4.80 -2.93 5.22
CA VAL A 89 5.22 -3.47 6.53
C VAL A 89 6.58 -4.18 6.49
N GLN A 90 6.98 -4.70 5.33
CA GLN A 90 8.29 -5.33 5.15
C GLN A 90 9.46 -4.37 5.45
N ALA A 91 9.21 -3.07 5.42
CA ALA A 91 10.22 -2.06 5.73
C ALA A 91 10.65 -2.05 7.21
N LEU A 92 9.85 -2.61 8.12
CA LEU A 92 10.22 -2.69 9.55
C LEU A 92 11.53 -3.45 9.80
N ARG A 93 11.86 -4.42 8.94
CA ARG A 93 13.13 -5.17 9.02
C ARG A 93 14.38 -4.30 8.84
N VAL A 94 14.23 -3.12 8.22
CA VAL A 94 15.36 -2.22 7.96
C VAL A 94 15.92 -1.62 9.24
N GLU A 95 15.10 -1.42 10.26
CA GLU A 95 15.49 -0.79 11.52
C GLU A 95 16.48 -1.64 12.33
N GLY A 96 16.29 -2.97 12.35
CA GLY A 96 17.19 -3.92 13.00
C GLY A 96 18.34 -4.43 12.13
N GLY A 97 18.36 -4.01 10.84
CA GLY A 97 19.30 -4.54 9.87
C GLY A 97 18.88 -5.88 9.27
N VAL A 98 18.85 -5.95 7.94
CA VAL A 98 18.39 -7.14 7.21
C VAL A 98 19.25 -8.37 7.50
N GLU A 99 20.57 -8.20 7.60
CA GLU A 99 21.49 -9.30 7.87
C GLU A 99 21.32 -9.85 9.30
N GLU A 100 21.04 -8.99 10.28
CA GLU A 100 20.76 -9.41 11.64
C GLU A 100 19.43 -10.17 11.71
N ALA A 101 18.39 -9.65 11.06
CA ALA A 101 17.10 -10.32 10.95
C ALA A 101 17.23 -11.71 10.29
N LYS A 102 18.02 -11.83 9.22
CA LYS A 102 18.30 -13.11 8.56
C LYS A 102 18.96 -14.11 9.50
N ARG A 103 19.99 -13.67 10.25
CA ARG A 103 20.71 -14.53 11.23
C ARG A 103 19.80 -14.98 12.37
N ALA A 104 18.87 -14.14 12.80
CA ALA A 104 17.94 -14.48 13.88
C ALA A 104 16.89 -15.52 13.46
N VAL A 105 16.52 -15.57 12.17
CA VAL A 105 15.41 -16.37 11.68
C VAL A 105 15.85 -17.63 10.95
N TYR A 106 16.92 -17.57 10.14
CA TYR A 106 17.31 -18.66 9.24
C TYR A 106 18.56 -19.40 9.73
N PRO A 107 18.54 -20.75 9.74
CA PRO A 107 19.73 -21.54 10.06
C PRO A 107 20.93 -21.32 9.12
N ARG A 108 20.64 -20.94 7.87
CA ARG A 108 21.64 -20.62 6.84
C ARG A 108 21.28 -19.29 6.15
N PRO A 109 21.56 -18.15 6.81
CA PRO A 109 21.18 -16.82 6.32
C PRO A 109 21.85 -16.43 4.99
N GLU A 110 23.00 -17.03 4.67
CA GLU A 110 23.73 -16.80 3.41
C GLU A 110 22.98 -17.30 2.17
N LEU A 111 22.03 -18.23 2.33
CA LEU A 111 21.20 -18.74 1.22
C LEU A 111 19.99 -17.84 0.94
N VAL A 112 19.71 -16.87 1.81
CA VAL A 112 18.57 -15.98 1.67
C VAL A 112 19.01 -14.66 1.06
N GLU A 113 18.68 -14.45 -0.21
CA GLU A 113 18.86 -13.16 -0.85
C GLU A 113 17.76 -12.18 -0.40
N ALA A 114 18.16 -11.01 0.06
CA ALA A 114 17.22 -9.94 0.39
C ALA A 114 17.86 -8.57 0.20
N TYR A 115 17.10 -7.63 -0.36
CA TYR A 115 17.49 -6.22 -0.41
C TYR A 115 17.51 -5.60 1.00
N GLY A 116 18.41 -4.65 1.20
CA GLY A 116 18.49 -3.89 2.45
C GLY A 116 17.20 -3.12 2.77
N GLU A 117 16.43 -2.76 1.73
CA GLU A 117 15.16 -2.05 1.84
C GLU A 117 14.16 -2.60 0.82
N PRO A 118 12.89 -2.84 1.20
CA PRO A 118 11.86 -3.24 0.24
C PRO A 118 11.54 -2.08 -0.70
N LEU A 119 11.44 -2.38 -2.00
CA LEU A 119 11.14 -1.37 -3.02
C LEU A 119 9.65 -1.38 -3.37
N PRO A 120 9.00 -0.20 -3.49
CA PRO A 120 7.70 -0.11 -4.14
C PRO A 120 7.84 -0.43 -5.63
N LEU A 121 6.74 -0.83 -6.29
CA LEU A 121 6.79 -1.20 -7.71
C LEU A 121 7.27 -0.05 -8.60
N SER A 122 6.88 1.18 -8.26
CA SER A 122 7.27 2.40 -8.98
C SER A 122 8.78 2.70 -8.96
N ALA A 123 9.54 2.10 -8.04
CA ALA A 123 11.00 2.21 -8.03
C ALA A 123 11.68 1.29 -9.07
N VAL A 124 10.94 0.34 -9.64
CA VAL A 124 11.46 -0.68 -10.56
C VAL A 124 10.88 -0.53 -11.97
N VAL A 125 9.56 -0.29 -12.07
CA VAL A 125 8.84 -0.17 -13.34
C VAL A 125 7.85 0.99 -13.30
N LYS A 126 7.37 1.41 -14.48
CA LYS A 126 6.24 2.34 -14.57
C LYS A 126 4.98 1.67 -14.03
N VAL A 127 4.35 2.28 -13.05
CA VAL A 127 3.02 1.96 -12.52
C VAL A 127 2.02 2.91 -13.15
N ASP A 128 0.90 2.37 -13.66
CA ASP A 128 -0.12 3.17 -14.33
C ASP A 128 -1.22 3.62 -13.37
N TYR A 129 -1.49 2.85 -12.32
CA TYR A 129 -2.46 3.19 -11.27
C TYR A 129 -2.08 2.58 -9.91
N GLU A 130 -2.49 3.23 -8.82
CA GLU A 130 -2.24 2.79 -7.46
C GLU A 130 -3.54 2.63 -6.68
N VAL A 131 -3.70 1.49 -6.02
CA VAL A 131 -4.76 1.25 -5.04
C VAL A 131 -4.09 1.02 -3.68
N PRO A 132 -3.92 2.08 -2.85
CA PRO A 132 -3.28 1.94 -1.55
C PRO A 132 -4.20 1.22 -0.56
N GLY A 133 -3.63 0.83 0.57
CA GLY A 133 -4.34 0.21 1.68
C GLY A 133 -3.63 -1.03 2.23
N CYS A 134 -3.82 -1.30 3.50
CA CYS A 134 -3.34 -2.54 4.13
C CYS A 134 -4.47 -3.16 4.98
N PRO A 135 -5.30 -3.99 4.29
CA PRO A 135 -5.33 -4.27 2.85
C PRO A 135 -5.90 -3.12 2.01
N ALA A 136 -5.75 -3.19 0.68
CA ALA A 136 -6.50 -2.37 -0.27
C ALA A 136 -8.01 -2.62 -0.09
N SER A 137 -8.86 -1.59 -0.24
CA SER A 137 -10.30 -1.81 -0.09
C SER A 137 -10.89 -2.48 -1.31
N ARG A 138 -11.83 -3.41 -1.06
CA ARG A 138 -12.60 -4.07 -2.13
C ARG A 138 -13.33 -3.06 -3.00
N GLU A 139 -13.92 -2.03 -2.39
CA GLU A 139 -14.66 -0.98 -3.08
C GLU A 139 -13.79 -0.22 -4.06
N ALA A 140 -12.54 0.11 -3.67
CA ALA A 140 -11.60 0.77 -4.57
C ALA A 140 -11.20 -0.13 -5.75
N VAL A 141 -11.00 -1.42 -5.51
CA VAL A 141 -10.74 -2.40 -6.57
C VAL A 141 -11.96 -2.56 -7.48
N LEU A 142 -13.16 -2.66 -6.92
CA LEU A 142 -14.42 -2.73 -7.69
C LEU A 142 -14.59 -1.50 -8.58
N GLU A 143 -14.39 -0.31 -8.03
CA GLU A 143 -14.50 0.94 -8.79
C GLU A 143 -13.49 0.97 -9.94
N LEU A 144 -12.24 0.58 -9.67
CA LEU A 144 -11.21 0.49 -10.70
C LEU A 144 -11.63 -0.46 -11.82
N LEU A 145 -12.01 -1.69 -11.48
CA LEU A 145 -12.35 -2.71 -12.46
C LEU A 145 -13.60 -2.33 -13.28
N ARG A 146 -14.64 -1.79 -12.63
CA ARG A 146 -15.85 -1.31 -13.30
C ARG A 146 -15.55 -0.21 -14.32
N LYS A 147 -14.74 0.77 -13.93
CA LYS A 147 -14.36 1.89 -14.81
C LYS A 147 -13.42 1.45 -15.92
N TYR A 148 -12.43 0.62 -15.60
CA TYR A 148 -11.48 0.10 -16.59
C TYR A 148 -12.19 -0.69 -17.71
N ALA A 149 -13.17 -1.53 -17.36
CA ALA A 149 -13.96 -2.27 -18.33
C ALA A 149 -14.79 -1.37 -19.28
N LEU A 150 -15.01 -0.11 -18.91
CA LEU A 150 -15.69 0.91 -19.71
C LEU A 150 -14.71 1.86 -20.42
N GLY A 151 -13.40 1.57 -20.37
CA GLY A 151 -12.36 2.41 -20.97
C GLY A 151 -12.01 3.67 -20.16
N GLY A 152 -12.40 3.74 -18.88
CA GLY A 152 -12.10 4.85 -17.97
C GLY A 152 -11.30 4.42 -16.75
N LEU A 153 -10.94 5.41 -15.91
CA LEU A 153 -10.26 5.18 -14.65
C LEU A 153 -10.94 5.96 -13.52
N PRO A 154 -10.86 5.50 -12.26
CA PRO A 154 -11.25 6.32 -11.12
C PRO A 154 -10.40 7.59 -11.05
N VAL A 155 -11.00 8.67 -10.59
CA VAL A 155 -10.25 9.90 -10.29
C VAL A 155 -9.35 9.62 -9.10
N ALA A 156 -8.05 9.83 -9.25
CA ALA A 156 -7.12 9.71 -8.15
C ALA A 156 -7.36 10.86 -7.15
N ILE A 157 -7.69 10.50 -5.91
CA ILE A 157 -7.94 11.47 -4.84
C ILE A 157 -6.66 11.61 -4.00
N TYR A 158 -6.09 12.81 -3.99
CA TYR A 158 -4.89 13.15 -3.21
C TYR A 158 -5.26 14.05 -2.04
N GLU A 159 -5.87 13.45 -1.01
CA GLU A 159 -6.25 14.14 0.21
C GLU A 159 -5.97 13.30 1.44
N SER A 160 -5.98 13.92 2.62
CA SER A 160 -5.78 13.22 3.88
C SER A 160 -7.05 12.52 4.37
N VAL A 161 -6.90 11.48 5.20
CA VAL A 161 -8.01 10.85 5.93
C VAL A 161 -8.81 11.87 6.73
N CYS A 162 -8.21 12.98 7.18
CA CYS A 162 -8.92 14.06 7.86
C CYS A 162 -9.99 14.72 6.98
N ALA A 163 -9.72 14.90 5.67
CA ALA A 163 -10.71 15.47 4.75
C ALA A 163 -11.91 14.54 4.60
N GLU A 164 -11.66 13.26 4.41
CA GLU A 164 -12.67 12.22 4.33
C GLU A 164 -13.49 12.08 5.64
N CYS A 165 -12.80 12.11 6.79
CA CYS A 165 -13.39 12.09 8.11
C CYS A 165 -14.34 13.30 8.35
N LYS A 166 -13.91 14.50 7.96
CA LYS A 166 -14.73 15.71 8.07
C LYS A 166 -15.97 15.68 7.17
N ARG A 167 -15.82 15.23 5.91
CA ARG A 167 -16.98 15.06 5.01
C ARG A 167 -17.99 14.05 5.54
N ALA A 168 -17.52 13.03 6.23
CA ALA A 168 -18.38 12.03 6.87
C ALA A 168 -19.04 12.51 8.19
N GLY A 169 -18.75 13.75 8.64
CA GLY A 169 -19.31 14.32 9.87
C GLY A 169 -18.82 13.63 11.15
N VAL A 170 -17.70 12.90 11.10
CA VAL A 170 -17.18 12.16 12.25
C VAL A 170 -16.50 13.11 13.23
N PRO A 171 -16.86 13.10 14.53
CA PRO A 171 -16.15 13.86 15.55
C PRO A 171 -14.66 13.52 15.61
N CYS A 172 -13.81 14.55 15.69
CA CYS A 172 -12.35 14.32 15.74
C CYS A 172 -11.95 13.66 17.06
N VAL A 173 -11.49 12.41 16.99
CA VAL A 173 -11.09 11.62 18.17
C VAL A 173 -9.91 12.24 18.94
N VAL A 174 -9.05 13.03 18.27
CA VAL A 174 -7.97 13.78 18.91
C VAL A 174 -8.54 14.87 19.82
N VAL A 175 -9.55 15.61 19.35
CA VAL A 175 -10.15 16.74 20.09
C VAL A 175 -11.11 16.25 21.18
N THR A 176 -11.96 15.27 20.86
CA THR A 176 -13.04 14.84 21.75
C THR A 176 -12.60 13.83 22.79
N ARG A 177 -11.56 13.05 22.52
CA ARG A 177 -11.14 11.92 23.37
C ARG A 177 -9.65 11.89 23.70
N GLY A 178 -8.85 12.81 23.17
CA GLY A 178 -7.39 12.76 23.33
C GLY A 178 -6.73 11.53 22.67
N ILE A 179 -7.41 10.88 21.71
CA ILE A 179 -6.87 9.70 21.04
C ILE A 179 -5.97 10.14 19.89
N PRO A 180 -4.74 9.67 19.85
CA PRO A 180 -3.80 10.01 18.80
C PRO A 180 -4.23 9.49 17.42
N CYS A 181 -3.94 10.25 16.36
CA CYS A 181 -4.45 9.95 15.03
C CYS A 181 -3.48 10.41 13.93
N LEU A 182 -3.06 9.51 13.04
CA LEU A 182 -2.24 9.81 11.86
C LEU A 182 -3.05 10.33 10.66
N GLY A 183 -4.36 10.53 10.83
CA GLY A 183 -5.25 11.00 9.76
C GLY A 183 -4.78 12.23 9.00
N PRO A 184 -4.17 13.26 9.63
CA PRO A 184 -3.65 14.41 8.92
C PRO A 184 -2.55 14.08 7.89
N LEU A 185 -1.75 13.06 8.16
CA LEU A 185 -0.59 12.66 7.34
C LEU A 185 -0.91 11.47 6.41
N THR A 186 -2.04 10.81 6.61
CA THR A 186 -2.38 9.56 5.90
C THR A 186 -3.21 9.84 4.67
N ARG A 187 -2.86 9.22 3.55
CA ARG A 187 -3.62 9.20 2.29
C ARG A 187 -5.02 8.63 2.51
N SER A 188 -6.05 9.27 1.96
CA SER A 188 -7.46 8.88 2.06
C SER A 188 -7.82 7.67 1.18
N SER A 189 -9.07 7.40 0.99
CA SER A 189 -9.75 6.32 0.24
C SER A 189 -10.13 5.10 1.09
N CYS A 190 -10.03 5.20 2.43
CA CYS A 190 -10.48 4.15 3.35
C CYS A 190 -11.87 4.41 3.95
N GLY A 191 -12.55 5.50 3.56
CA GLY A 191 -13.81 5.93 4.18
C GLY A 191 -13.66 6.41 5.62
N ALA A 192 -12.42 6.76 6.06
CA ALA A 192 -12.09 7.13 7.45
C ALA A 192 -12.61 6.11 8.48
N ILE A 193 -12.50 4.82 8.18
CA ILE A 193 -13.11 3.74 8.98
C ILE A 193 -12.68 3.79 10.44
N CYS A 194 -11.40 4.01 10.76
CA CYS A 194 -10.94 4.03 12.15
C CYS A 194 -11.62 5.12 12.98
N PRO A 195 -11.67 6.40 12.55
CA PRO A 195 -12.40 7.44 13.28
C PRO A 195 -13.89 7.16 13.43
N ARG A 196 -14.54 6.53 12.45
CA ARG A 196 -15.96 6.14 12.57
C ARG A 196 -16.22 5.14 13.70
N PHE A 197 -15.22 4.33 14.03
CA PHE A 197 -15.24 3.42 15.18
C PHE A 197 -14.47 3.96 16.39
N GLU A 198 -14.39 5.31 16.49
CA GLU A 198 -13.80 6.02 17.64
C GLU A 198 -12.33 5.66 17.90
N ARG A 199 -11.57 5.30 16.84
CA ARG A 199 -10.14 5.01 16.88
C ARG A 199 -9.35 6.04 16.09
N GLY A 200 -8.11 6.29 16.50
CA GLY A 200 -7.17 7.06 15.71
C GLY A 200 -6.77 6.33 14.43
N CYS A 201 -6.44 7.08 13.38
CA CYS A 201 -5.87 6.51 12.16
C CYS A 201 -4.49 5.92 12.43
N TYR A 202 -4.21 4.72 11.91
CA TYR A 202 -2.94 4.01 12.04
C TYR A 202 -1.99 4.22 10.86
N GLY A 203 -2.41 4.95 9.82
CA GLY A 203 -1.54 5.22 8.67
C GLY A 203 -1.44 4.10 7.62
N CYS A 204 -2.33 3.11 7.64
CA CYS A 204 -2.22 1.91 6.81
C CYS A 204 -2.37 2.15 5.29
N TYR A 205 -2.88 3.31 4.86
CA TYR A 205 -2.90 3.75 3.46
C TYR A 205 -1.62 4.49 3.03
N GLY A 206 -0.67 4.62 3.96
CA GLY A 206 0.60 5.28 3.73
C GLY A 206 0.51 6.80 3.85
N LEU A 207 1.68 7.47 3.79
CA LEU A 207 1.75 8.92 3.86
C LEU A 207 1.19 9.57 2.59
N LEU A 208 0.48 10.68 2.77
CA LEU A 208 0.09 11.58 1.70
C LEU A 208 1.34 12.38 1.27
N GLU A 209 2.12 11.87 0.32
CA GLU A 209 3.38 12.49 -0.09
C GLU A 209 3.20 13.88 -0.70
N GLN A 210 2.07 14.13 -1.34
CA GLN A 210 1.74 15.42 -1.93
C GLN A 210 1.33 16.43 -0.86
N GLY A 211 2.08 17.51 -0.77
CA GLY A 211 1.81 18.61 0.17
C GLY A 211 2.22 18.32 1.61
N LEU A 212 2.86 17.19 1.90
CA LEU A 212 3.51 16.97 3.18
C LEU A 212 4.94 17.47 3.14
N ASP A 213 5.30 18.20 4.19
CA ASP A 213 6.67 18.58 4.48
C ASP A 213 7.08 18.17 5.91
N GLY A 214 8.37 18.31 6.21
CA GLY A 214 8.87 18.01 7.55
C GLY A 214 8.28 18.93 8.64
N GLY A 215 7.74 20.07 8.29
CA GLY A 215 7.05 21.00 9.21
C GLY A 215 5.73 20.43 9.69
N MET A 216 4.94 19.87 8.80
CA MET A 216 3.66 19.23 9.17
C MET A 216 3.87 18.02 10.09
N LEU A 217 4.92 17.23 9.81
CA LEU A 217 5.28 16.10 10.68
C LEU A 217 5.64 16.59 12.08
N ARG A 218 6.53 17.58 12.18
CA ARG A 218 6.91 18.18 13.48
C ARG A 218 5.71 18.78 14.21
N ALA A 219 4.84 19.51 13.52
CA ALA A 219 3.64 20.10 14.11
C ALA A 219 2.69 19.03 14.70
N LEU A 220 2.54 17.88 14.03
CA LEU A 220 1.77 16.77 14.57
C LEU A 220 2.45 16.17 15.81
N GLU A 221 3.76 15.95 15.77
CA GLU A 221 4.53 15.43 16.92
C GLU A 221 4.44 16.36 18.13
N GLU A 222 4.59 17.67 17.93
CA GLU A 222 4.44 18.67 19.00
C GLU A 222 3.03 18.66 19.57
N ARG A 223 2.02 18.55 18.71
CA ARG A 223 0.62 18.46 19.14
C ARG A 223 0.38 17.21 19.98
N LEU A 224 0.89 16.06 19.57
CA LEU A 224 0.77 14.81 20.33
C LEU A 224 1.48 14.92 21.69
N ARG A 225 2.69 15.46 21.74
CA ARG A 225 3.43 15.71 23.00
C ARG A 225 2.67 16.67 23.92
N SER A 226 2.09 17.75 23.39
CA SER A 226 1.30 18.70 24.19
C SER A 226 0.05 18.08 24.82
N MET A 227 -0.41 16.94 24.30
CA MET A 227 -1.50 16.15 24.85
C MET A 227 -1.04 15.05 25.80
N GLY A 228 0.26 15.00 26.14
CA GLY A 228 0.86 13.97 26.99
C GLY A 228 0.99 12.60 26.31
N LEU A 229 0.97 12.56 24.97
CA LEU A 229 1.00 11.33 24.20
C LEU A 229 2.44 11.03 23.72
N ASP A 230 2.84 9.76 23.82
CA ASP A 230 4.12 9.32 23.29
C ASP A 230 4.15 9.36 21.76
N SER A 231 5.08 10.14 21.21
CA SER A 231 5.25 10.25 19.76
C SER A 231 5.98 9.06 19.13
N SER A 232 6.69 8.23 19.91
CA SER A 232 7.49 7.12 19.39
C SER A 232 6.63 6.05 18.70
N SER A 233 5.51 5.69 19.30
CA SER A 233 4.55 4.73 18.73
C SER A 233 4.00 5.18 17.38
N TYR A 234 3.84 6.49 17.15
CA TYR A 234 3.36 7.03 15.87
C TYR A 234 4.43 7.02 14.81
N THR A 235 5.65 7.35 15.19
CA THR A 235 6.81 7.23 14.31
C THR A 235 6.96 5.79 13.83
N ALA A 236 6.80 4.81 14.71
CA ALA A 236 6.84 3.40 14.37
C ALA A 236 5.73 3.01 13.36
N LEU A 237 4.48 3.49 13.56
CA LEU A 237 3.38 3.24 12.62
C LEU A 237 3.61 3.90 11.25
N MET A 238 4.10 5.14 11.21
CA MET A 238 4.45 5.80 9.95
C MET A 238 5.54 5.04 9.20
N ARG A 239 6.56 4.56 9.90
CA ARG A 239 7.62 3.73 9.32
C ARG A 239 7.08 2.40 8.83
N ALA A 240 6.17 1.75 9.58
CA ALA A 240 5.58 0.47 9.20
C ALA A 240 4.90 0.51 7.83
N TYR A 241 4.25 1.60 7.49
CA TYR A 241 3.49 1.70 6.23
C TYR A 241 4.16 2.56 5.16
N SER A 242 5.09 3.45 5.54
CA SER A 242 5.65 4.45 4.62
C SER A 242 7.11 4.76 4.92
N TYR A 243 7.93 3.75 5.18
CA TYR A 243 9.34 3.91 5.59
C TYR A 243 10.13 4.86 4.70
N ARG A 244 10.09 4.67 3.38
CA ARG A 244 10.84 5.51 2.43
C ARG A 244 10.35 6.96 2.41
N ALA A 245 9.04 7.17 2.42
CA ALA A 245 8.45 8.51 2.46
C ALA A 245 8.77 9.20 3.79
N HIS A 246 8.64 8.50 4.91
CA HIS A 246 9.03 9.02 6.22
C HIS A 246 10.51 9.38 6.28
N LYS A 247 11.40 8.51 5.79
CA LYS A 247 12.85 8.76 5.74
C LYS A 247 13.18 10.04 4.95
N ARG A 248 12.52 10.26 3.81
CA ARG A 248 12.68 11.50 3.02
C ARG A 248 12.23 12.75 3.80
N LEU A 249 11.10 12.66 4.51
CA LEU A 249 10.57 13.78 5.29
C LEU A 249 11.44 14.15 6.50
N VAL A 250 12.06 13.17 7.14
CA VAL A 250 12.93 13.39 8.31
C VAL A 250 14.37 13.67 7.89
N GLY A 251 14.85 13.02 6.83
CA GLY A 251 16.22 13.15 6.32
C GLY A 251 16.46 14.30 5.34
N GLY A 252 15.44 15.07 4.97
CA GLY A 252 15.46 16.12 3.96
C GLY A 252 16.19 17.41 4.34
N ASN A 253 17.17 17.34 5.26
CA ASN A 253 18.13 18.40 5.58
C ASN A 253 19.58 17.88 5.51
N ALA A 254 19.91 17.02 4.54
CA ALA A 254 21.29 16.70 4.21
C ALA A 254 21.56 16.95 2.73
#